data_37215305fa0e3ba8866906ff2c6e410f
#
_entry.id   37215305fa0e3ba8866906ff2c6e410f
#
_cell.length_a   1.000
_cell.length_b   1.000
_cell.length_c   1.000
_cell.angle_alpha   90.00
_cell.angle_beta   90.00
_cell.angle_gamma   90.00
#
_symmetry.space_group_name_H-M   'P 1'
#
loop_
_entity.id
_entity.type
_entity.pdbx_description
1 polymer ?
#
loop_
_entity_poly.entity_id
_entity_poly.type
_entity_poly.pdbx_seq_one_letter_code
_entity_poly.pdbx_strand_id
1 'polypeptide(L)'
;MLDIDRNEKDAQEFDAYSRSVMTAAERVGPAVVRIDLEHEGRRSGQDNMPREYGGVGSGFIFASDGQILTNAHVVANARRVKVTLADGRTFDASLVGSEPDVDIALLRIGADHLPVAELGRGPLRVGQLVIAVGNPYGLNWTVTAGVVSALGRTLQAPGTRKMTDLIQTDTSINPGNSGGPLVDSTGRVVGITTAMMPMAQGLGFSIPLDTIKSALARIYQRREATPAGISLGVGGMRVPIDPALRQRLHITQQFGMELLEIRPGGPADHAALKRLDIVIEASGEPVTEPADLQRIVRRHQVGETVTLSFLRGGNLRKVTVVL
;
A
#
# COMPACT_ATOMS: atom_id res chain seq x y z
N MET A 1 1.56 -10.11 -29.25
CA MET A 1 2.65 -10.16 -30.27
C MET A 1 3.69 -9.06 -30.06
N LEU A 2 3.30 -7.84 -29.62
CA LEU A 2 4.25 -6.74 -29.35
C LEU A 2 5.11 -6.92 -28.07
N ASP A 3 4.66 -7.68 -27.06
CA ASP A 3 5.41 -7.89 -25.80
C ASP A 3 6.56 -8.91 -25.92
N ILE A 4 6.45 -9.87 -26.85
CA ILE A 4 7.49 -10.89 -27.04
C ILE A 4 8.72 -10.30 -27.71
N ASP A 5 8.51 -9.44 -28.72
CA ASP A 5 9.59 -8.76 -29.46
C ASP A 5 10.38 -7.75 -28.59
N ARG A 6 9.69 -7.10 -27.62
CA ARG A 6 10.33 -6.19 -26.68
C ARG A 6 11.21 -6.93 -25.68
N ASN A 7 10.70 -8.04 -25.12
CA ASN A 7 11.46 -8.88 -24.19
C ASN A 7 12.72 -9.49 -24.79
N GLU A 8 12.70 -9.89 -26.06
CA GLU A 8 13.89 -10.45 -26.75
C GLU A 8 14.94 -9.37 -27.06
N LYS A 9 14.53 -8.15 -27.44
CA LYS A 9 15.43 -7.00 -27.61
C LYS A 9 16.06 -6.56 -26.30
N ASP A 10 15.26 -6.42 -25.23
CA ASP A 10 15.73 -6.03 -23.91
C ASP A 10 16.67 -7.10 -23.31
N ALA A 11 16.49 -8.39 -23.67
CA ALA A 11 17.39 -9.46 -23.24
C ALA A 11 18.78 -9.41 -23.91
N GLN A 12 18.88 -8.79 -25.09
CA GLN A 12 20.16 -8.62 -25.80
C GLN A 12 20.88 -7.32 -25.45
N GLU A 13 20.13 -6.28 -25.03
CA GLU A 13 20.63 -4.91 -24.85
C GLU A 13 21.02 -4.60 -23.39
N PHE A 14 20.35 -5.22 -22.41
CA PHE A 14 20.55 -4.92 -20.98
C PHE A 14 21.00 -6.14 -20.18
N ASP A 15 21.82 -5.90 -19.16
CA ASP A 15 22.20 -6.93 -18.18
C ASP A 15 21.02 -7.29 -17.24
N ALA A 16 21.20 -8.36 -16.46
CA ALA A 16 20.14 -8.86 -15.56
C ALA A 16 19.76 -7.85 -14.47
N TYR A 17 20.71 -7.03 -14.00
CA TYR A 17 20.45 -5.99 -13.01
C TYR A 17 19.58 -4.88 -13.60
N SER A 18 19.99 -4.34 -14.75
CA SER A 18 19.24 -3.30 -15.46
C SER A 18 17.82 -3.73 -15.77
N ARG A 19 17.64 -4.94 -16.31
CA ARG A 19 16.30 -5.51 -16.56
C ARG A 19 15.44 -5.60 -15.30
N SER A 20 16.03 -6.04 -14.18
CA SER A 20 15.30 -6.12 -12.91
C SER A 20 14.82 -4.77 -12.41
N VAL A 21 15.70 -3.74 -12.48
CA VAL A 21 15.35 -2.38 -12.04
C VAL A 21 14.30 -1.75 -12.95
N MET A 22 14.45 -1.89 -14.28
CA MET A 22 13.49 -1.37 -15.26
C MET A 22 12.11 -2.02 -15.09
N THR A 23 12.07 -3.36 -15.03
CA THR A 23 10.83 -4.12 -14.84
C THR A 23 10.12 -3.72 -13.55
N ALA A 24 10.86 -3.57 -12.44
CA ALA A 24 10.29 -3.18 -11.17
C ALA A 24 9.70 -1.77 -11.23
N ALA A 25 10.42 -0.81 -11.82
CA ALA A 25 9.96 0.57 -11.98
C ALA A 25 8.72 0.68 -12.89
N GLU A 26 8.71 -0.01 -14.03
CA GLU A 26 7.58 -0.04 -14.96
C GLU A 26 6.31 -0.63 -14.34
N ARG A 27 6.46 -1.66 -13.50
CA ARG A 27 5.31 -2.31 -12.84
C ARG A 27 4.70 -1.48 -11.72
N VAL A 28 5.52 -0.92 -10.84
CA VAL A 28 5.00 -0.19 -9.68
C VAL A 28 4.72 1.28 -9.99
N GLY A 29 5.45 1.85 -10.93
CA GLY A 29 5.41 3.28 -11.26
C GLY A 29 4.00 3.83 -11.48
N PRO A 30 3.13 3.21 -12.30
CA PRO A 30 1.77 3.70 -12.50
C PRO A 30 0.96 3.87 -11.21
N ALA A 31 1.28 3.11 -10.15
CA ALA A 31 0.63 3.22 -8.85
C ALA A 31 1.30 4.22 -7.90
N VAL A 32 2.50 4.73 -8.23
CA VAL A 32 3.21 5.71 -7.40
C VAL A 32 2.64 7.10 -7.61
N VAL A 33 2.36 7.79 -6.51
CA VAL A 33 1.74 9.11 -6.52
C VAL A 33 2.63 10.14 -5.84
N ARG A 34 2.49 11.40 -6.27
CA ARG A 34 3.00 12.56 -5.58
C ARG A 34 1.97 13.04 -4.57
N ILE A 35 2.43 13.48 -3.41
CA ILE A 35 1.61 14.07 -2.35
C ILE A 35 2.10 15.48 -2.10
N ASP A 36 1.24 16.46 -2.35
CA ASP A 36 1.46 17.88 -2.09
C ASP A 36 0.66 18.31 -0.86
N LEU A 37 1.29 19.07 0.02
CA LEU A 37 0.77 19.45 1.32
C LEU A 37 0.64 20.97 1.41
N GLU A 38 -0.49 21.45 1.90
CA GLU A 38 -0.71 22.85 2.27
C GLU A 38 -0.73 22.95 3.80
N HIS A 39 0.16 23.76 4.38
CA HIS A 39 0.19 24.06 5.82
C HIS A 39 -0.32 25.48 6.07
N GLU A 40 -0.90 25.74 7.25
CA GLU A 40 -1.23 27.11 7.65
C GLU A 40 0.05 27.95 7.79
N GLY A 41 0.21 28.94 6.91
CA GLY A 41 1.30 29.92 7.01
C GLY A 41 1.15 30.74 8.27
N ARG A 42 2.16 30.74 9.17
CA ARG A 42 2.28 31.78 10.20
C ARG A 42 2.38 33.13 9.50
N ARG A 43 1.45 34.06 9.80
CA ARG A 43 1.56 35.47 9.41
C ARG A 43 2.84 36.04 10.02
N SER A 44 3.89 36.16 9.25
CA SER A 44 5.07 36.93 9.62
C SER A 44 4.84 38.35 9.14
N GLY A 45 4.98 39.32 10.07
CA GLY A 45 4.65 40.72 9.84
C GLY A 45 5.32 41.31 8.61
N GLN A 46 4.60 42.24 7.97
CA GLN A 46 4.88 43.19 6.90
C GLN A 46 4.53 42.81 5.45
N ASP A 47 4.52 41.53 5.06
CA ASP A 47 3.98 41.15 3.76
C ASP A 47 2.67 40.38 3.95
N ASN A 48 1.56 40.98 3.53
CA ASN A 48 0.20 40.48 3.71
C ASN A 48 -0.13 39.28 2.80
N MET A 49 0.88 38.55 2.27
CA MET A 49 0.70 37.35 1.49
C MET A 49 0.89 36.12 2.38
N PRO A 50 -0.07 35.16 2.37
CA PRO A 50 0.11 33.87 3.01
C PRO A 50 1.27 33.14 2.32
N ARG A 51 2.38 32.92 3.00
CA ARG A 51 3.37 31.96 2.50
C ARG A 51 2.82 30.57 2.76
N GLU A 52 2.30 29.95 1.72
CA GLU A 52 1.99 28.53 1.71
C GLU A 52 3.32 27.77 1.79
N TYR A 53 3.64 27.22 2.96
CA TYR A 53 4.74 26.28 3.08
C TYR A 53 4.22 24.93 2.61
N GLY A 54 4.51 24.56 1.36
CA GLY A 54 4.20 23.26 0.79
C GLY A 54 5.26 22.23 1.19
N GLY A 55 4.85 21.10 1.75
CA GLY A 55 5.65 19.89 1.83
C GLY A 55 5.36 19.00 0.62
N VAL A 56 6.32 18.15 0.24
CA VAL A 56 6.16 17.15 -0.83
C VAL A 56 6.60 15.80 -0.32
N GLY A 57 5.83 14.76 -0.65
CA GLY A 57 6.15 13.37 -0.40
C GLY A 57 5.66 12.47 -1.52
N SER A 58 5.85 11.20 -1.34
CA SER A 58 5.33 10.15 -2.21
C SER A 58 4.34 9.25 -1.48
N GLY A 59 3.58 8.51 -2.25
CA GLY A 59 2.72 7.43 -1.79
C GLY A 59 2.52 6.41 -2.90
N PHE A 60 1.73 5.40 -2.64
CA PHE A 60 1.31 4.47 -3.68
C PHE A 60 -0.12 3.97 -3.45
N ILE A 61 -0.81 3.77 -4.56
CA ILE A 61 -2.17 3.22 -4.59
C ILE A 61 -2.09 1.72 -4.31
N PHE A 62 -2.75 1.23 -3.29
CA PHE A 62 -2.78 -0.20 -2.95
C PHE A 62 -4.17 -0.84 -3.09
N ALA A 63 -5.20 -0.02 -3.39
CA ALA A 63 -6.53 -0.48 -3.76
C ALA A 63 -7.12 0.41 -4.86
N SER A 64 -7.81 -0.17 -5.83
CA SER A 64 -8.29 0.52 -7.03
C SER A 64 -9.37 1.57 -6.77
N ASP A 65 -9.97 1.55 -5.57
CA ASP A 65 -10.97 2.52 -5.09
C ASP A 65 -10.36 3.82 -4.53
N GLY A 66 -9.07 4.05 -4.77
CA GLY A 66 -8.39 5.30 -4.39
C GLY A 66 -7.75 5.30 -3.01
N GLN A 67 -7.52 4.14 -2.40
CA GLN A 67 -6.76 4.06 -1.15
C GLN A 67 -5.26 4.11 -1.43
N ILE A 68 -4.56 4.99 -0.69
CA ILE A 68 -3.15 5.32 -0.89
C ILE A 68 -2.42 5.19 0.45
N LEU A 69 -1.29 4.50 0.43
CA LEU A 69 -0.37 4.41 1.54
C LEU A 69 0.76 5.44 1.41
N THR A 70 1.11 6.04 2.54
CA THR A 70 2.24 6.96 2.70
C THR A 70 2.73 6.95 4.14
N ASN A 71 3.73 7.78 4.47
CA ASN A 71 4.17 7.96 5.85
C ASN A 71 3.26 8.92 6.63
N ALA A 72 3.13 8.70 7.94
CA ALA A 72 2.40 9.59 8.83
C ALA A 72 3.05 10.97 8.92
N HIS A 73 4.39 11.04 8.95
CA HIS A 73 5.10 12.32 8.99
C HIS A 73 4.92 13.15 7.71
N VAL A 74 4.71 12.50 6.55
CA VAL A 74 4.44 13.21 5.28
C VAL A 74 3.16 14.03 5.39
N VAL A 75 2.10 13.50 6.00
CA VAL A 75 0.79 14.17 6.07
C VAL A 75 0.53 14.85 7.41
N ALA A 76 1.50 14.86 8.32
CA ALA A 76 1.37 15.46 9.63
C ALA A 76 1.11 16.98 9.56
N ASN A 77 0.08 17.44 10.28
CA ASN A 77 -0.29 18.86 10.36
C ASN A 77 -0.65 19.52 9.01
N ALA A 78 -0.89 18.75 7.97
CA ALA A 78 -1.36 19.27 6.70
C ALA A 78 -2.83 19.71 6.82
N ARG A 79 -3.14 20.95 6.39
CA ARG A 79 -4.51 21.46 6.27
C ARG A 79 -5.22 20.84 5.07
N ARG A 80 -4.49 20.66 3.99
CA ARG A 80 -4.97 20.06 2.75
C ARG A 80 -3.91 19.14 2.17
N VAL A 81 -4.36 18.04 1.63
CA VAL A 81 -3.51 17.06 0.96
C VAL A 81 -4.01 16.91 -0.47
N LYS A 82 -3.14 17.12 -1.44
CA LYS A 82 -3.40 16.85 -2.84
C LYS A 82 -2.56 15.67 -3.31
N VAL A 83 -3.14 14.83 -4.12
CA VAL A 83 -2.48 13.67 -4.72
C VAL A 83 -2.49 13.83 -6.23
N THR A 84 -1.30 13.77 -6.83
CA THR A 84 -1.12 13.75 -8.29
C THR A 84 -0.70 12.34 -8.71
N LEU A 85 -1.48 11.75 -9.63
CA LEU A 85 -1.25 10.42 -10.19
C LEU A 85 -0.13 10.46 -11.25
N ALA A 86 0.36 9.29 -11.63
CA ALA A 86 1.38 9.16 -12.68
C ALA A 86 0.92 9.68 -14.06
N ASP A 87 -0.39 9.69 -14.34
CA ASP A 87 -0.99 10.23 -15.57
C ASP A 87 -1.28 11.75 -15.50
N GLY A 88 -0.88 12.42 -14.40
CA GLY A 88 -1.04 13.86 -14.20
C GLY A 88 -2.38 14.30 -13.61
N ARG A 89 -3.35 13.41 -13.43
CA ARG A 89 -4.60 13.74 -12.73
C ARG A 89 -4.32 14.09 -11.27
N THR A 90 -4.97 15.12 -10.76
CA THR A 90 -4.81 15.59 -9.38
C THR A 90 -6.15 15.54 -8.64
N PHE A 91 -6.11 15.08 -7.39
CA PHE A 91 -7.26 14.91 -6.52
C PHE A 91 -6.99 15.50 -5.13
N ASP A 92 -8.03 16.03 -4.50
CA ASP A 92 -8.01 16.24 -3.05
C ASP A 92 -8.08 14.89 -2.34
N ALA A 93 -7.21 14.70 -1.36
CA ALA A 93 -7.18 13.47 -0.57
C ALA A 93 -7.67 13.72 0.86
N SER A 94 -8.41 12.77 1.38
CA SER A 94 -8.82 12.73 2.78
C SER A 94 -7.94 11.76 3.57
N LEU A 95 -7.55 12.14 4.78
CA LEU A 95 -6.88 11.24 5.72
C LEU A 95 -7.92 10.25 6.28
N VAL A 96 -7.76 8.97 5.97
CA VAL A 96 -8.60 7.89 6.50
C VAL A 96 -8.19 7.56 7.93
N GLY A 97 -6.89 7.56 8.19
CA GLY A 97 -6.30 7.34 9.49
C GLY A 97 -4.78 7.26 9.43
N SER A 98 -4.14 7.34 10.59
CA SER A 98 -2.69 7.23 10.69
C SER A 98 -2.27 6.48 11.96
N GLU A 99 -1.10 5.86 11.86
CA GLU A 99 -0.36 5.20 12.95
C GLU A 99 1.01 5.89 13.09
N PRO A 100 1.08 7.03 13.80
CA PRO A 100 2.32 7.78 13.92
C PRO A 100 3.48 6.98 14.51
N ASP A 101 3.22 6.04 15.42
CA ASP A 101 4.27 5.25 16.10
C ASP A 101 5.07 4.36 15.15
N VAL A 102 4.45 3.91 14.07
CA VAL A 102 5.09 3.12 13.01
C VAL A 102 5.18 3.89 11.68
N ASP A 103 4.84 5.18 11.70
CA ASP A 103 4.96 6.12 10.58
C ASP A 103 4.16 5.73 9.32
N ILE A 104 2.94 5.25 9.49
CA ILE A 104 2.04 4.89 8.39
C ILE A 104 0.80 5.79 8.40
N ALA A 105 0.40 6.27 7.22
CA ALA A 105 -0.87 6.94 6.98
C ALA A 105 -1.60 6.34 5.78
N LEU A 106 -2.93 6.31 5.89
CA LEU A 106 -3.84 5.88 4.85
C LEU A 106 -4.65 7.09 4.37
N LEU A 107 -4.52 7.39 3.09
CA LEU A 107 -5.27 8.42 2.39
C LEU A 107 -6.33 7.79 1.48
N ARG A 108 -7.32 8.58 1.11
CA ARG A 108 -8.32 8.23 0.09
C ARG A 108 -8.56 9.40 -0.85
N ILE A 109 -8.61 9.10 -2.15
CA ILE A 109 -9.06 10.01 -3.22
C ILE A 109 -10.37 9.51 -3.82
N GLY A 110 -11.15 10.41 -4.43
CA GLY A 110 -12.41 10.08 -5.10
C GLY A 110 -12.20 9.64 -6.55
N ALA A 111 -11.54 8.49 -6.75
CA ALA A 111 -11.29 7.92 -8.07
C ALA A 111 -11.38 6.39 -8.00
N ASP A 112 -11.77 5.77 -9.12
CA ASP A 112 -11.94 4.33 -9.28
C ASP A 112 -11.06 3.81 -10.42
N HIS A 113 -10.91 2.47 -10.50
CA HIS A 113 -10.20 1.76 -11.56
C HIS A 113 -8.74 2.21 -11.70
N LEU A 114 -8.12 2.54 -10.56
CA LEU A 114 -6.75 3.01 -10.51
C LEU A 114 -5.75 1.86 -10.62
N PRO A 115 -4.53 2.11 -11.17
CA PRO A 115 -3.44 1.15 -11.10
C PRO A 115 -3.06 0.89 -9.64
N VAL A 116 -2.82 -0.37 -9.29
CA VAL A 116 -2.56 -0.81 -7.92
C VAL A 116 -1.18 -1.42 -7.83
N ALA A 117 -0.40 -1.01 -6.82
CA ALA A 117 0.87 -1.63 -6.49
C ALA A 117 0.65 -3.04 -5.93
N GLU A 118 1.29 -4.03 -6.52
CA GLU A 118 1.24 -5.40 -6.01
C GLU A 118 2.07 -5.53 -4.74
N LEU A 119 1.53 -6.23 -3.73
CA LEU A 119 2.23 -6.50 -2.48
C LEU A 119 3.04 -7.79 -2.59
N GLY A 120 4.27 -7.73 -2.06
CA GLY A 120 5.18 -8.87 -2.01
C GLY A 120 4.73 -9.96 -1.04
N ARG A 121 5.43 -11.10 -1.09
CA ARG A 121 5.22 -12.25 -0.21
C ARG A 121 6.55 -12.83 0.21
N GLY A 122 6.54 -13.43 1.39
CA GLY A 122 7.69 -14.16 1.93
C GLY A 122 8.71 -13.26 2.62
N PRO A 123 9.65 -13.89 3.33
CA PRO A 123 10.66 -13.16 4.08
C PRO A 123 11.69 -12.53 3.15
N LEU A 124 12.07 -11.29 3.46
CA LEU A 124 13.22 -10.63 2.85
C LEU A 124 14.53 -11.29 3.32
N ARG A 125 15.56 -11.16 2.49
CA ARG A 125 16.91 -11.64 2.81
C ARG A 125 17.93 -10.52 2.65
N VAL A 126 18.91 -10.47 3.53
CA VAL A 126 20.08 -9.59 3.40
C VAL A 126 20.79 -9.89 2.08
N GLY A 127 21.16 -8.83 1.34
CA GLY A 127 21.71 -8.92 0.00
C GLY A 127 20.68 -8.98 -1.13
N GLN A 128 19.37 -9.09 -0.83
CA GLN A 128 18.31 -9.06 -1.83
C GLN A 128 18.23 -7.68 -2.47
N LEU A 129 18.14 -7.63 -3.81
CA LEU A 129 17.90 -6.38 -4.56
C LEU A 129 16.57 -5.76 -4.15
N VAL A 130 16.60 -4.47 -3.85
CA VAL A 130 15.41 -3.64 -3.59
C VAL A 130 15.51 -2.33 -4.35
N ILE A 131 14.37 -1.81 -4.77
CA ILE A 131 14.26 -0.60 -5.57
C ILE A 131 13.26 0.34 -4.86
N ALA A 132 13.68 1.57 -4.58
CA ALA A 132 12.80 2.62 -4.08
C ALA A 132 12.30 3.46 -5.26
N VAL A 133 10.99 3.71 -5.28
CA VAL A 133 10.34 4.52 -6.31
C VAL A 133 9.56 5.63 -5.65
N GLY A 134 9.81 6.87 -6.05
CA GLY A 134 9.12 8.06 -5.58
C GLY A 134 8.73 8.99 -6.70
N ASN A 135 7.90 10.00 -6.41
CA ASN A 135 7.52 11.03 -7.38
C ASN A 135 7.64 12.45 -6.75
N PRO A 136 8.87 12.90 -6.40
CA PRO A 136 9.06 14.13 -5.65
C PRO A 136 8.69 15.40 -6.41
N TYR A 137 8.79 15.39 -7.74
CA TYR A 137 8.62 16.59 -8.55
C TYR A 137 7.43 16.55 -9.52
N GLY A 138 6.67 15.45 -9.55
CA GLY A 138 5.58 15.28 -10.51
C GLY A 138 6.04 15.15 -11.98
N LEU A 139 7.36 14.98 -12.20
CA LEU A 139 8.00 14.96 -13.52
C LEU A 139 8.39 13.54 -13.98
N ASN A 140 7.71 12.52 -13.54
CA ASN A 140 8.03 11.10 -13.62
C ASN A 140 8.66 10.56 -12.33
N TRP A 141 8.84 9.25 -12.29
CA TRP A 141 9.34 8.56 -11.10
C TRP A 141 10.84 8.82 -10.91
N THR A 142 11.24 8.97 -9.66
CA THR A 142 12.64 8.84 -9.25
C THR A 142 12.85 7.42 -8.77
N VAL A 143 13.78 6.72 -9.40
CA VAL A 143 14.11 5.32 -9.13
C VAL A 143 15.51 5.25 -8.55
N THR A 144 15.66 4.58 -7.41
CA THR A 144 16.97 4.26 -6.82
C THR A 144 17.00 2.79 -6.44
N ALA A 145 18.12 2.11 -6.66
CA ALA A 145 18.27 0.69 -6.41
C ALA A 145 19.43 0.43 -5.46
N GLY A 146 19.33 -0.62 -4.69
CA GLY A 146 20.31 -1.08 -3.72
C GLY A 146 19.93 -2.46 -3.20
N VAL A 147 20.41 -2.84 -2.03
CA VAL A 147 20.14 -4.12 -1.40
C VAL A 147 19.54 -3.96 -0.01
N VAL A 148 18.92 -5.01 0.49
CA VAL A 148 18.61 -5.15 1.91
C VAL A 148 19.92 -5.31 2.65
N SER A 149 20.36 -4.27 3.36
CA SER A 149 21.61 -4.27 4.11
C SER A 149 21.48 -4.99 5.46
N ALA A 150 20.30 -4.87 6.10
CA ALA A 150 19.94 -5.57 7.35
C ALA A 150 18.44 -5.58 7.57
N LEU A 151 17.98 -6.45 8.47
CA LEU A 151 16.59 -6.57 8.89
C LEU A 151 16.48 -6.39 10.42
N GLY A 152 15.26 -6.08 10.89
CA GLY A 152 14.97 -5.95 12.33
C GLY A 152 15.67 -4.76 12.99
N ARG A 153 15.98 -3.70 12.24
CA ARG A 153 16.67 -2.52 12.77
C ARG A 153 15.74 -1.65 13.61
N THR A 154 16.35 -1.02 14.60
CA THR A 154 15.70 -0.02 15.45
C THR A 154 16.33 1.34 15.24
N LEU A 155 15.52 2.34 14.96
CA LEU A 155 15.93 3.72 14.79
C LEU A 155 15.30 4.59 15.88
N GLN A 156 16.10 5.41 16.55
CA GLN A 156 15.62 6.45 17.46
C GLN A 156 15.28 7.69 16.63
N ALA A 157 14.00 7.98 16.44
CA ALA A 157 13.57 9.19 15.76
C ALA A 157 13.60 10.41 16.73
N PRO A 158 13.67 11.65 16.23
CA PRO A 158 13.55 12.85 17.06
C PRO A 158 12.30 12.82 17.93
N GLY A 159 12.39 13.28 19.19
CA GLY A 159 11.26 13.36 20.10
C GLY A 159 10.95 12.06 20.86
N THR A 160 11.94 11.24 21.17
CA THR A 160 11.82 9.97 21.95
C THR A 160 11.13 8.81 21.24
N ARG A 161 10.66 9.01 20.02
CA ARG A 161 9.98 7.97 19.23
C ARG A 161 10.97 6.89 18.78
N LYS A 162 10.64 5.64 19.03
CA LYS A 162 11.45 4.48 18.64
C LYS A 162 10.71 3.69 17.56
N MET A 163 11.31 3.65 16.35
CA MET A 163 10.81 2.81 15.26
C MET A 163 11.59 1.49 15.29
N THR A 164 10.88 0.38 15.34
CA THR A 164 11.46 -0.97 15.43
C THR A 164 11.15 -1.77 14.18
N ASP A 165 11.88 -2.87 13.99
CA ASP A 165 11.68 -3.83 12.90
C ASP A 165 11.83 -3.22 11.49
N LEU A 166 12.76 -2.28 11.32
CA LEU A 166 12.98 -1.63 10.04
C LEU A 166 13.88 -2.45 9.11
N ILE A 167 13.63 -2.32 7.81
CA ILE A 167 14.53 -2.73 6.74
C ILE A 167 15.60 -1.64 6.61
N GLN A 168 16.87 -2.01 6.74
CA GLN A 168 17.98 -1.15 6.36
C GLN A 168 18.37 -1.44 4.91
N THR A 169 18.61 -0.40 4.12
CA THR A 169 19.01 -0.50 2.72
C THR A 169 20.05 0.60 2.37
N ASP A 170 20.89 0.36 1.41
CA ASP A 170 21.79 1.35 0.81
C ASP A 170 21.15 2.07 -0.39
N THR A 171 19.89 1.74 -0.71
CA THR A 171 19.09 2.48 -1.67
C THR A 171 19.04 3.96 -1.28
N SER A 172 19.34 4.86 -2.22
CA SER A 172 19.35 6.29 -1.95
C SER A 172 17.93 6.79 -1.63
N ILE A 173 17.68 7.05 -0.35
CA ILE A 173 16.44 7.66 0.13
C ILE A 173 16.70 9.15 0.32
N ASN A 174 15.90 9.97 -0.37
CA ASN A 174 16.01 11.43 -0.36
C ASN A 174 14.63 12.06 -0.07
N PRO A 175 14.58 13.34 0.34
CA PRO A 175 13.31 14.06 0.41
C PRO A 175 12.52 13.92 -0.90
N GLY A 176 11.28 13.46 -0.77
CA GLY A 176 10.39 13.15 -1.89
C GLY A 176 10.23 11.67 -2.23
N ASN A 177 11.16 10.78 -1.85
CA ASN A 177 10.92 9.33 -1.91
C ASN A 177 10.19 8.82 -0.66
N SER A 178 10.22 9.56 0.46
CA SER A 178 9.51 9.21 1.69
C SER A 178 8.03 8.98 1.44
N GLY A 179 7.49 7.87 1.93
CA GLY A 179 6.13 7.40 1.69
C GLY A 179 5.96 6.59 0.41
N GLY A 180 6.95 6.60 -0.50
CA GLY A 180 6.96 5.76 -1.70
C GLY A 180 7.24 4.29 -1.40
N PRO A 181 6.94 3.39 -2.33
CA PRO A 181 7.18 1.96 -2.17
C PRO A 181 8.67 1.61 -2.26
N LEU A 182 9.10 0.69 -1.41
CA LEU A 182 10.28 -0.13 -1.61
C LEU A 182 9.81 -1.45 -2.22
N VAL A 183 10.32 -1.82 -3.39
CA VAL A 183 9.89 -3.03 -4.13
C VAL A 183 11.03 -4.01 -4.33
N ASP A 184 10.69 -5.28 -4.55
CA ASP A 184 11.63 -6.32 -4.98
C ASP A 184 11.92 -6.22 -6.49
N SER A 185 12.81 -7.08 -7.00
CA SER A 185 13.18 -7.17 -8.42
C SER A 185 12.01 -7.50 -9.37
N THR A 186 10.87 -7.90 -8.84
CA THR A 186 9.64 -8.17 -9.60
C THR A 186 8.64 -7.02 -9.57
N GLY A 187 8.96 -5.90 -8.89
CA GLY A 187 8.10 -4.74 -8.74
C GLY A 187 7.02 -4.88 -7.65
N ARG A 188 7.15 -5.85 -6.75
CA ARG A 188 6.21 -6.05 -5.64
C ARG A 188 6.68 -5.30 -4.42
N VAL A 189 5.76 -4.61 -3.76
CA VAL A 189 6.03 -3.81 -2.56
C VAL A 189 6.43 -4.72 -1.40
N VAL A 190 7.61 -4.45 -0.84
CA VAL A 190 8.16 -5.13 0.34
C VAL A 190 8.24 -4.21 1.55
N GLY A 191 8.08 -2.90 1.33
CA GLY A 191 8.07 -1.89 2.39
C GLY A 191 7.70 -0.50 1.89
N ILE A 192 7.69 0.47 2.82
CA ILE A 192 7.53 1.90 2.54
C ILE A 192 8.82 2.61 2.96
N THR A 193 9.39 3.41 2.07
CA THR A 193 10.56 4.24 2.39
C THR A 193 10.19 5.31 3.41
N THR A 194 10.99 5.49 4.47
CA THR A 194 10.63 6.44 5.54
C THR A 194 11.72 7.43 5.88
N ALA A 195 12.90 7.00 6.21
CA ALA A 195 13.94 7.87 6.73
C ALA A 195 15.33 7.52 6.21
N MET A 196 16.20 8.51 6.21
CA MET A 196 17.65 8.34 6.13
C MET A 196 18.29 8.84 7.42
N MET A 197 19.41 8.28 7.81
CA MET A 197 20.18 8.79 8.93
C MET A 197 20.91 10.07 8.47
N PRO A 198 20.66 11.23 9.08
CA PRO A 198 21.36 12.45 8.73
C PRO A 198 22.89 12.23 8.84
N MET A 199 23.65 12.68 7.83
CA MET A 199 25.12 12.58 7.75
C MET A 199 25.70 11.16 7.63
N ALA A 200 24.88 10.12 7.40
CA ALA A 200 25.34 8.76 7.13
C ALA A 200 24.87 8.32 5.74
N GLN A 201 25.73 8.52 4.74
CA GLN A 201 25.44 8.08 3.37
C GLN A 201 25.29 6.55 3.32
N GLY A 202 24.31 6.05 2.56
CA GLY A 202 24.06 4.61 2.39
C GLY A 202 23.31 3.94 3.57
N LEU A 203 22.74 4.73 4.51
CA LEU A 203 21.88 4.23 5.58
C LEU A 203 20.44 4.72 5.40
N GLY A 204 19.72 4.06 4.52
CA GLY A 204 18.29 4.23 4.33
C GLY A 204 17.47 3.22 5.16
N PHE A 205 16.26 3.60 5.53
CA PHE A 205 15.34 2.76 6.29
C PHE A 205 13.96 2.73 5.65
N SER A 206 13.34 1.55 5.72
CA SER A 206 11.98 1.34 5.22
C SER A 206 11.17 0.51 6.21
N ILE A 207 9.88 0.76 6.25
CA ILE A 207 8.92 0.06 7.08
C ILE A 207 8.51 -1.22 6.34
N PRO A 208 8.68 -2.42 6.94
CA PRO A 208 8.36 -3.66 6.27
C PRO A 208 6.85 -3.88 6.10
N LEU A 209 6.49 -4.71 5.12
CA LEU A 209 5.10 -4.98 4.75
C LEU A 209 4.25 -5.51 5.92
N ASP A 210 4.80 -6.33 6.81
CA ASP A 210 4.06 -6.87 7.95
C ASP A 210 3.69 -5.78 8.97
N THR A 211 4.57 -4.79 9.17
CA THR A 211 4.26 -3.60 9.98
C THR A 211 3.17 -2.76 9.32
N ILE A 212 3.22 -2.59 7.98
CA ILE A 212 2.19 -1.88 7.21
C ILE A 212 0.83 -2.56 7.36
N LYS A 213 0.76 -3.89 7.20
CA LYS A 213 -0.48 -4.68 7.39
C LYS A 213 -1.05 -4.50 8.79
N SER A 214 -0.19 -4.54 9.81
CA SER A 214 -0.59 -4.36 11.20
C SER A 214 -1.12 -2.94 11.48
N ALA A 215 -0.50 -1.91 10.88
CA ALA A 215 -0.96 -0.53 10.96
C ALA A 215 -2.32 -0.34 10.28
N LEU A 216 -2.49 -0.87 9.08
CA LEU A 216 -3.77 -0.84 8.36
C LEU A 216 -4.90 -1.49 9.16
N ALA A 217 -4.65 -2.65 9.77
CA ALA A 217 -5.63 -3.30 10.64
C ALA A 217 -6.11 -2.37 11.76
N ARG A 218 -5.18 -1.68 12.46
CA ARG A 218 -5.54 -0.71 13.52
C ARG A 218 -6.29 0.51 12.99
N ILE A 219 -5.91 1.02 11.80
CA ILE A 219 -6.61 2.14 11.16
C ILE A 219 -8.06 1.75 10.82
N TYR A 220 -8.27 0.56 10.27
CA TYR A 220 -9.61 0.08 9.95
C TYR A 220 -10.45 -0.15 11.21
N GLN A 221 -9.90 -0.72 12.28
CA GLN A 221 -10.61 -0.88 13.57
C GLN A 221 -11.15 0.45 14.10
N ARG A 222 -10.35 1.50 14.10
CA ARG A 222 -10.78 2.82 14.60
C ARG A 222 -11.87 3.45 13.73
N ARG A 223 -11.83 3.22 12.43
CA ARG A 223 -12.82 3.78 11.49
C ARG A 223 -14.19 3.11 11.62
N GLU A 224 -14.24 1.82 11.87
CA GLU A 224 -15.50 1.05 11.97
C GLU A 224 -16.32 1.37 13.22
N ALA A 225 -15.78 2.15 14.17
CA ALA A 225 -16.54 2.71 15.28
C ALA A 225 -17.59 3.75 14.84
N THR A 226 -17.59 4.17 13.57
CA THR A 226 -18.57 5.11 13.00
C THR A 226 -19.60 4.34 12.18
N PRO A 227 -20.91 4.38 12.51
CA PRO A 227 -21.95 3.64 11.79
C PRO A 227 -22.15 4.24 10.40
N ALA A 228 -21.84 3.54 9.35
CA ALA A 228 -22.17 3.92 8.00
C ALA A 228 -22.45 2.69 7.11
N GLY A 229 -23.71 2.32 7.00
CA GLY A 229 -24.22 1.40 5.98
C GLY A 229 -24.04 -0.09 6.27
N ILE A 230 -24.53 -0.91 5.34
CA ILE A 230 -24.39 -2.37 5.38
C ILE A 230 -22.94 -2.75 5.16
N SER A 231 -22.37 -3.51 6.09
CA SER A 231 -20.96 -3.91 6.08
C SER A 231 -20.81 -5.30 6.69
N LEU A 232 -19.90 -6.09 6.14
CA LEU A 232 -19.47 -7.35 6.76
C LEU A 232 -18.65 -7.15 8.04
N GLY A 233 -18.18 -5.92 8.31
CA GLY A 233 -17.28 -5.65 9.42
C GLY A 233 -15.88 -6.22 9.19
N VAL A 234 -15.34 -6.08 7.98
CA VAL A 234 -13.98 -6.54 7.63
C VAL A 234 -13.18 -5.44 6.98
N GLY A 235 -11.91 -5.35 7.34
CA GLY A 235 -10.87 -4.59 6.66
C GLY A 235 -9.89 -5.54 5.97
N GLY A 236 -9.42 -5.19 4.78
CA GLY A 236 -8.52 -6.08 4.06
C GLY A 236 -7.75 -5.39 2.95
N MET A 237 -6.94 -6.18 2.25
CA MET A 237 -6.12 -5.71 1.15
C MET A 237 -6.04 -6.77 0.05
N ARG A 238 -5.76 -6.31 -1.17
CA ARG A 238 -5.50 -7.19 -2.31
C ARG A 238 -4.17 -7.93 -2.12
N VAL A 239 -4.21 -9.26 -2.30
CA VAL A 239 -3.00 -10.10 -2.27
C VAL A 239 -2.99 -11.06 -3.45
N PRO A 240 -1.82 -11.38 -4.02
CA PRO A 240 -1.73 -12.43 -5.03
C PRO A 240 -2.02 -13.80 -4.42
N ILE A 241 -2.68 -14.69 -5.13
CA ILE A 241 -2.88 -16.09 -4.72
C ILE A 241 -1.71 -16.91 -5.28
N ASP A 242 -1.14 -17.77 -4.45
CA ASP A 242 -0.04 -18.65 -4.83
C ASP A 242 -0.37 -19.45 -6.09
N PRO A 243 0.49 -19.47 -7.13
CA PRO A 243 0.22 -20.17 -8.39
C PRO A 243 -0.02 -21.68 -8.22
N ALA A 244 0.72 -22.36 -7.33
CA ALA A 244 0.55 -23.78 -7.08
C ALA A 244 -0.79 -24.06 -6.39
N LEU A 245 -1.21 -23.16 -5.48
CA LEU A 245 -2.52 -23.23 -4.82
C LEU A 245 -3.67 -22.99 -5.81
N ARG A 246 -3.52 -22.03 -6.72
CA ARG A 246 -4.49 -21.75 -7.80
C ARG A 246 -4.69 -22.97 -8.69
N GLN A 247 -3.60 -23.57 -9.13
CA GLN A 247 -3.64 -24.77 -9.97
C GLN A 247 -4.32 -25.93 -9.24
N ARG A 248 -3.94 -26.19 -7.99
CA ARG A 248 -4.50 -27.28 -7.18
C ARG A 248 -6.00 -27.14 -6.91
N LEU A 249 -6.47 -25.91 -6.69
CA LEU A 249 -7.87 -25.63 -6.33
C LEU A 249 -8.71 -25.11 -7.50
N HIS A 250 -8.15 -25.10 -8.72
CA HIS A 250 -8.79 -24.61 -9.95
C HIS A 250 -9.31 -23.16 -9.83
N ILE A 251 -8.54 -22.31 -9.13
CA ILE A 251 -8.86 -20.88 -8.97
C ILE A 251 -8.34 -20.12 -10.20
N THR A 252 -9.23 -19.44 -10.92
CA THR A 252 -8.89 -18.74 -12.16
C THR A 252 -8.27 -17.36 -11.89
N GLN A 253 -8.73 -16.64 -10.86
CA GLN A 253 -8.21 -15.31 -10.51
C GLN A 253 -6.80 -15.38 -9.92
N GLN A 254 -6.03 -14.31 -10.18
CA GLN A 254 -4.65 -14.18 -9.68
C GLN A 254 -4.59 -13.58 -8.28
N PHE A 255 -5.62 -12.87 -7.87
CA PHE A 255 -5.68 -12.11 -6.63
C PHE A 255 -6.92 -12.46 -5.81
N GLY A 256 -6.84 -12.20 -4.50
CA GLY A 256 -7.95 -12.23 -3.56
C GLY A 256 -7.80 -11.14 -2.51
N MET A 257 -8.80 -10.97 -1.65
CA MET A 257 -8.78 -10.03 -0.54
C MET A 257 -8.36 -10.74 0.76
N GLU A 258 -7.16 -10.46 1.28
CA GLU A 258 -6.72 -10.92 2.59
C GLU A 258 -7.40 -10.08 3.69
N LEU A 259 -8.04 -10.75 4.64
CA LEU A 259 -8.67 -10.10 5.80
C LEU A 259 -7.61 -9.69 6.82
N LEU A 260 -7.44 -8.40 7.01
CA LEU A 260 -6.51 -7.82 8.01
C LEU A 260 -7.21 -7.60 9.33
N GLU A 261 -8.51 -7.27 9.30
CA GLU A 261 -9.32 -6.96 10.44
C GLU A 261 -10.72 -7.55 10.32
N ILE A 262 -11.26 -7.99 11.45
CA ILE A 262 -12.65 -8.44 11.59
C ILE A 262 -13.21 -7.76 12.84
N ARG A 263 -14.31 -7.02 12.70
CA ARG A 263 -14.97 -6.35 13.80
C ARG A 263 -15.60 -7.37 14.75
N PRO A 264 -15.25 -7.35 16.03
CA PRO A 264 -15.87 -8.21 17.03
C PRO A 264 -17.39 -8.01 17.09
N GLY A 265 -18.15 -9.10 17.09
CA GLY A 265 -19.61 -9.08 17.09
C GLY A 265 -20.23 -8.63 15.77
N GLY A 266 -19.42 -8.43 14.70
CA GLY A 266 -19.92 -8.12 13.36
C GLY A 266 -20.33 -9.36 12.55
N PRO A 267 -20.97 -9.18 11.39
CA PRO A 267 -21.41 -10.28 10.53
C PRO A 267 -20.34 -11.32 10.20
N ALA A 268 -19.12 -10.86 9.86
CA ALA A 268 -17.99 -11.73 9.54
C ALA A 268 -17.47 -12.52 10.76
N ASP A 269 -17.50 -11.91 11.95
CA ASP A 269 -17.12 -12.57 13.21
C ASP A 269 -18.11 -13.67 13.58
N HIS A 270 -19.41 -13.39 13.50
CA HIS A 270 -20.46 -14.40 13.72
C HIS A 270 -20.35 -15.56 12.72
N ALA A 271 -19.87 -15.32 11.51
CA ALA A 271 -19.61 -16.33 10.50
C ALA A 271 -18.25 -17.04 10.69
N ALA A 272 -17.54 -16.79 11.79
CA ALA A 272 -16.25 -17.38 12.13
C ALA A 272 -15.15 -17.20 11.07
N LEU A 273 -15.19 -16.09 10.31
CA LEU A 273 -14.07 -15.64 9.50
C LEU A 273 -12.90 -15.24 10.41
N LYS A 274 -11.69 -15.31 9.89
CA LYS A 274 -10.47 -15.01 10.66
C LYS A 274 -9.54 -14.10 9.88
N ARG A 275 -8.72 -13.37 10.59
CA ARG A 275 -7.59 -12.64 9.97
C ARG A 275 -6.74 -13.63 9.16
N LEU A 276 -6.17 -13.15 8.07
CA LEU A 276 -5.40 -13.91 7.07
C LEU A 276 -6.24 -14.87 6.21
N ASP A 277 -7.56 -14.94 6.36
CA ASP A 277 -8.41 -15.54 5.34
C ASP A 277 -8.30 -14.73 4.06
N ILE A 278 -8.23 -15.40 2.92
CA ILE A 278 -8.21 -14.73 1.62
C ILE A 278 -9.56 -14.98 0.94
N VAL A 279 -10.43 -13.97 0.96
CA VAL A 279 -11.71 -14.03 0.25
C VAL A 279 -11.45 -13.97 -1.25
N ILE A 280 -12.05 -14.91 -1.98
CA ILE A 280 -11.89 -15.02 -3.44
C ILE A 280 -13.21 -14.90 -4.19
N GLU A 281 -14.34 -15.07 -3.52
CA GLU A 281 -15.67 -14.99 -4.13
C GLU A 281 -16.70 -14.53 -3.09
N ALA A 282 -17.68 -13.73 -3.52
CA ALA A 282 -18.84 -13.36 -2.73
C ALA A 282 -20.10 -13.44 -3.60
N SER A 283 -21.12 -14.19 -3.16
CA SER A 283 -22.38 -14.42 -3.88
C SER A 283 -22.20 -14.85 -5.35
N GLY A 284 -21.16 -15.66 -5.64
CA GLY A 284 -20.84 -16.15 -6.99
C GLY A 284 -20.02 -15.18 -7.84
N GLU A 285 -19.74 -13.96 -7.37
CA GLU A 285 -18.89 -13.00 -8.06
C GLU A 285 -17.45 -13.05 -7.51
N PRO A 286 -16.42 -12.90 -8.39
CA PRO A 286 -15.02 -12.90 -7.94
C PRO A 286 -14.73 -11.67 -7.06
N VAL A 287 -13.96 -11.90 -6.00
CA VAL A 287 -13.42 -10.88 -5.12
C VAL A 287 -11.91 -10.89 -5.25
N THR A 288 -11.33 -9.82 -5.79
CA THR A 288 -9.90 -9.64 -5.97
C THR A 288 -9.32 -8.59 -5.04
N GLU A 289 -10.16 -7.70 -4.51
CA GLU A 289 -9.80 -6.59 -3.66
C GLU A 289 -10.96 -6.12 -2.77
N PRO A 290 -10.72 -5.25 -1.77
CA PRO A 290 -11.78 -4.75 -0.87
C PRO A 290 -12.94 -4.06 -1.58
N ALA A 291 -12.69 -3.34 -2.68
CA ALA A 291 -13.70 -2.64 -3.45
C ALA A 291 -14.75 -3.61 -4.04
N ASP A 292 -14.31 -4.79 -4.51
CA ASP A 292 -15.24 -5.81 -5.03
C ASP A 292 -16.20 -6.28 -3.95
N LEU A 293 -15.68 -6.63 -2.78
CA LEU A 293 -16.49 -7.09 -1.66
C LEU A 293 -17.49 -6.03 -1.20
N GLN A 294 -17.05 -4.76 -1.09
CA GLN A 294 -17.93 -3.64 -0.76
C GLN A 294 -19.03 -3.44 -1.80
N ARG A 295 -18.70 -3.50 -3.08
CA ARG A 295 -19.66 -3.39 -4.20
C ARG A 295 -20.74 -4.47 -4.13
N ILE A 296 -20.34 -5.71 -3.85
CA ILE A 296 -21.28 -6.84 -3.74
C ILE A 296 -22.18 -6.66 -2.52
N VAL A 297 -21.62 -6.37 -1.35
CA VAL A 297 -22.37 -6.21 -0.10
C VAL A 297 -23.38 -5.06 -0.17
N ARG A 298 -23.05 -3.94 -0.81
CA ARG A 298 -23.97 -2.79 -0.98
C ARG A 298 -25.24 -3.08 -1.77
N ARG A 299 -25.30 -4.18 -2.51
CA ARG A 299 -26.51 -4.61 -3.27
C ARG A 299 -27.51 -5.37 -2.40
N HIS A 300 -27.13 -5.70 -1.17
CA HIS A 300 -27.97 -6.45 -0.24
C HIS A 300 -28.60 -5.53 0.81
N GLN A 301 -29.59 -6.07 1.53
CA GLN A 301 -30.24 -5.41 2.66
C GLN A 301 -29.83 -6.04 3.99
N VAL A 302 -30.04 -5.32 5.11
CA VAL A 302 -29.82 -5.87 6.45
C VAL A 302 -30.72 -7.10 6.66
N GLY A 303 -30.13 -8.18 7.13
CA GLY A 303 -30.79 -9.48 7.30
C GLY A 303 -30.68 -10.42 6.10
N GLU A 304 -30.22 -9.94 4.94
CA GLU A 304 -29.90 -10.82 3.80
C GLU A 304 -28.57 -11.54 4.00
N THR A 305 -28.34 -12.57 3.22
CA THR A 305 -27.14 -13.41 3.32
C THR A 305 -26.21 -13.24 2.14
N VAL A 306 -24.93 -13.22 2.42
CA VAL A 306 -23.85 -13.25 1.44
C VAL A 306 -23.04 -14.53 1.64
N THR A 307 -22.89 -15.35 0.61
CA THR A 307 -22.03 -16.54 0.64
C THR A 307 -20.62 -16.15 0.21
N LEU A 308 -19.63 -16.42 1.06
CA LEU A 308 -18.23 -16.17 0.78
C LEU A 308 -17.47 -17.47 0.54
N SER A 309 -16.67 -17.51 -0.52
CA SER A 309 -15.62 -18.53 -0.71
C SER A 309 -14.27 -17.91 -0.35
N PHE A 310 -13.50 -18.59 0.50
CA PHE A 310 -12.21 -18.08 0.99
C PHE A 310 -11.19 -19.18 1.19
N LEU A 311 -9.92 -18.79 1.21
CA LEU A 311 -8.78 -19.67 1.47
C LEU A 311 -8.35 -19.50 2.93
N ARG A 312 -8.19 -20.61 3.65
CA ARG A 312 -7.63 -20.67 5.00
C ARG A 312 -6.67 -21.85 5.12
N GLY A 313 -5.40 -21.57 5.44
CA GLY A 313 -4.37 -22.61 5.55
C GLY A 313 -4.22 -23.45 4.28
N GLY A 314 -4.35 -22.83 3.11
CA GLY A 314 -4.26 -23.48 1.80
C GLY A 314 -5.48 -24.30 1.39
N ASN A 315 -6.58 -24.27 2.13
CA ASN A 315 -7.83 -24.97 1.82
C ASN A 315 -8.92 -23.99 1.42
N LEU A 316 -9.71 -24.35 0.40
CA LEU A 316 -10.90 -23.61 0.01
C LEU A 316 -12.05 -23.92 0.98
N ARG A 317 -12.73 -22.92 1.47
CA ARG A 317 -13.88 -23.00 2.37
C ARG A 317 -15.01 -22.10 1.90
N LYS A 318 -16.23 -22.42 2.30
CA LYS A 318 -17.41 -21.57 2.09
C LYS A 318 -18.09 -21.27 3.42
N VAL A 319 -18.65 -20.07 3.54
CA VAL A 319 -19.47 -19.67 4.68
C VAL A 319 -20.58 -18.72 4.22
N THR A 320 -21.73 -18.80 4.85
CA THR A 320 -22.82 -17.85 4.65
C THR A 320 -22.82 -16.84 5.79
N VAL A 321 -22.82 -15.57 5.45
CA VAL A 321 -22.78 -14.44 6.39
C VAL A 321 -24.12 -13.74 6.33
N VAL A 322 -24.75 -13.47 7.46
CA VAL A 322 -25.95 -12.64 7.60
C VAL A 322 -25.51 -11.19 7.78
N LEU A 323 -26.03 -10.25 6.97
CA LEU A 323 -25.67 -8.83 6.97
C LEU A 323 -26.44 -8.02 8.03
#